data_73864139c9adab2f6b1f9a6525207c4f
#
_entry.id   73864139c9adab2f6b1f9a6525207c4f
#
_cell.length_a   1.000
_cell.length_b   1.000
_cell.length_c   1.000
_cell.angle_alpha   90.00
_cell.angle_beta   90.00
_cell.angle_gamma   90.00
#
_symmetry.space_group_name_H-M   'P 1'
#
loop_
_entity.id
_entity.type
_entity.pdbx_description
1 polymer ?
#
loop_
_entity_poly.entity_id
_entity_poly.type
_entity_poly.pdbx_seq_one_letter_code
_entity_poly.pdbx_strand_id
1 'polypeptide(L)'
;AMLDQIETEGWLRAKAVVGIWPANAVGDDVELYPSPAGAASAATAALPVAAEAAPAAEVMRRLHFLRQQADKPPGRPDFCLADFIAPRESGVRDWIGAFAVTAGLGIDAHVARFEAAHDDYSSILLKALADRLAEALAEALHERVRRELWGYAADEALDPQALIDEGYRGVRPAPGYPACPDHTEKGTLFALLDAPGNAGMALTES
;
A
#
# COMPACT_ATOMS: atom_id res chain seq x y z
N ALA A 1 12.24 7.22 -27.06
CA ALA A 1 11.20 6.20 -26.76
C ALA A 1 10.04 6.88 -26.03
N MET A 2 8.84 6.20 -25.94
CA MET A 2 7.68 6.82 -25.25
C MET A 2 7.98 7.17 -23.78
N LEU A 3 8.75 6.35 -23.07
CA LEU A 3 9.15 6.63 -21.69
C LEU A 3 9.95 7.95 -21.59
N ASP A 4 10.85 8.22 -22.52
CA ASP A 4 11.61 9.48 -22.55
C ASP A 4 10.68 10.68 -22.79
N GLN A 5 9.62 10.51 -23.60
CA GLN A 5 8.63 11.56 -23.82
C GLN A 5 7.78 11.79 -22.56
N ILE A 6 7.35 10.72 -21.87
CA ILE A 6 6.64 10.84 -20.60
C ILE A 6 7.46 11.67 -19.60
N GLU A 7 8.76 11.40 -19.51
CA GLU A 7 9.66 12.09 -18.59
C GLU A 7 9.93 13.55 -19.02
N THR A 8 10.35 13.75 -20.28
CA THR A 8 10.79 15.07 -20.75
C THR A 8 9.65 16.05 -20.95
N GLU A 9 8.47 15.57 -21.35
CA GLU A 9 7.30 16.40 -21.62
C GLU A 9 6.30 16.39 -20.44
N GLY A 10 6.53 15.58 -19.41
CA GLY A 10 5.71 15.54 -18.21
C GLY A 10 4.28 15.05 -18.47
N TRP A 11 4.10 14.03 -19.31
CA TRP A 11 2.78 13.51 -19.67
C TRP A 11 2.00 12.93 -18.50
N LEU A 12 2.72 12.31 -17.58
CA LEU A 12 2.15 11.65 -16.41
C LEU A 12 2.69 12.25 -15.12
N ARG A 13 1.87 12.27 -14.10
CA ARG A 13 2.28 12.61 -12.74
C ARG A 13 1.99 11.45 -11.81
N ALA A 14 2.92 11.19 -10.92
CA ALA A 14 2.80 10.20 -9.88
C ALA A 14 2.49 10.86 -8.54
N LYS A 15 1.61 10.24 -7.75
CA LYS A 15 1.31 10.63 -6.37
C LYS A 15 1.17 9.41 -5.50
N ALA A 16 1.41 9.62 -4.21
CA ALA A 16 1.24 8.61 -3.19
C ALA A 16 0.69 9.22 -1.91
N VAL A 17 -0.02 8.43 -1.13
CA VAL A 17 -0.44 8.74 0.24
C VAL A 17 -0.13 7.55 1.13
N VAL A 18 0.36 7.80 2.33
CA VAL A 18 0.73 6.78 3.33
C VAL A 18 0.05 7.11 4.65
N GLY A 19 -0.44 6.10 5.36
CA GLY A 19 -0.90 6.21 6.73
C GLY A 19 -0.36 5.05 7.56
N ILE A 20 -0.11 5.29 8.86
CA ILE A 20 0.35 4.30 9.83
C ILE A 20 -0.46 4.47 11.10
N TRP A 21 -1.06 3.38 11.59
CA TRP A 21 -1.95 3.40 12.76
C TRP A 21 -1.56 2.35 13.77
N PRO A 22 -1.76 2.63 15.07
CA PRO A 22 -1.75 1.59 16.09
C PRO A 22 -2.81 0.54 15.76
N ALA A 23 -2.46 -0.72 15.90
CA ALA A 23 -3.33 -1.82 15.47
C ALA A 23 -3.11 -3.08 16.32
N ASN A 24 -4.15 -3.91 16.40
CA ASN A 24 -4.06 -5.27 16.92
C ASN A 24 -4.97 -6.21 16.13
N ALA A 25 -4.57 -7.46 16.00
CA ALA A 25 -5.38 -8.50 15.38
C ALA A 25 -6.46 -9.03 16.34
N VAL A 26 -7.65 -9.33 15.78
CA VAL A 26 -8.77 -9.99 16.46
C VAL A 26 -9.34 -11.03 15.52
N GLY A 27 -8.92 -12.27 15.66
CA GLY A 27 -9.19 -13.30 14.66
C GLY A 27 -8.50 -12.96 13.33
N ASP A 28 -9.25 -12.96 12.23
CA ASP A 28 -8.76 -12.60 10.91
C ASP A 28 -8.92 -11.09 10.60
N ASP A 29 -9.43 -10.31 11.56
CA ASP A 29 -9.59 -8.87 11.45
C ASP A 29 -8.43 -8.10 12.11
N VAL A 30 -8.24 -6.83 11.72
CA VAL A 30 -7.32 -5.90 12.37
C VAL A 30 -8.08 -4.67 12.84
N GLU A 31 -8.04 -4.40 14.13
CA GLU A 31 -8.59 -3.18 14.74
C GLU A 31 -7.56 -2.06 14.69
N LEU A 32 -7.96 -0.89 14.21
CA LEU A 32 -7.17 0.33 14.18
C LEU A 32 -7.60 1.25 15.30
N TYR A 33 -6.63 1.90 15.93
CA TYR A 33 -6.87 2.83 17.03
C TYR A 33 -6.43 4.25 16.64
N PRO A 34 -7.01 5.28 17.29
CA PRO A 34 -6.55 6.65 17.10
C PRO A 34 -5.06 6.79 17.45
N SER A 35 -4.31 7.47 16.59
CA SER A 35 -2.95 7.84 16.93
C SER A 35 -2.95 9.03 17.89
N PRO A 36 -2.12 9.03 18.95
CA PRO A 36 -1.99 10.18 19.86
C PRO A 36 -1.56 11.49 19.18
N ALA A 37 -0.92 11.39 18.05
CA ALA A 37 -0.53 12.52 17.21
C ALA A 37 -1.51 12.66 16.04
N GLY A 38 -2.78 12.98 16.31
CA GLY A 38 -3.85 13.07 15.31
C GLY A 38 -3.32 13.28 13.90
N ALA A 39 -3.35 12.23 13.08
CA ALA A 39 -3.05 12.47 11.71
C ALA A 39 -2.74 11.22 10.90
N ALA A 40 -3.34 11.18 9.82
CA ALA A 40 -2.68 11.08 8.52
C ALA A 40 -1.70 12.25 8.34
N SER A 41 -0.52 12.24 8.96
CA SER A 41 0.53 13.19 8.65
C SER A 41 1.36 12.59 7.52
N ALA A 42 1.26 13.19 6.35
CA ALA A 42 2.29 13.07 5.35
C ALA A 42 3.64 13.42 6.00
N ALA A 43 4.47 12.40 6.16
CA ALA A 43 5.90 12.45 6.48
C ALA A 43 6.36 13.36 7.64
N THR A 44 7.01 12.75 8.59
CA THR A 44 8.15 13.21 9.38
C THR A 44 7.96 13.06 10.89
N ALA A 45 7.88 11.83 11.37
CA ALA A 45 8.35 11.48 12.72
C ALA A 45 8.60 9.97 12.75
N ALA A 46 9.81 9.58 13.13
CA ALA A 46 10.07 8.19 13.50
C ALA A 46 9.08 7.78 14.60
N LEU A 47 8.26 6.79 14.31
CA LEU A 47 7.31 6.28 15.29
C LEU A 47 8.10 5.54 16.37
N PRO A 48 7.77 5.73 17.66
CA PRO A 48 8.47 5.03 18.73
C PRO A 48 8.26 3.51 18.58
N VAL A 49 9.35 2.79 18.45
CA VAL A 49 9.40 1.30 18.46
C VAL A 49 9.27 0.78 19.91
N ALA A 50 8.65 1.50 20.80
CA ALA A 50 8.49 1.06 22.18
C ALA A 50 7.20 0.28 22.34
N ALA A 51 7.32 -0.94 22.87
CA ALA A 51 6.21 -1.75 23.33
C ALA A 51 5.52 -1.06 24.53
N GLU A 52 4.67 -0.10 24.27
CA GLU A 52 3.71 0.38 25.26
C GLU A 52 2.49 -0.54 25.27
N ALA A 53 1.92 -0.75 26.46
CA ALA A 53 0.71 -1.55 26.62
C ALA A 53 -0.40 -1.05 25.67
N ALA A 54 -1.12 -1.99 25.03
CA ALA A 54 -2.23 -1.65 24.18
C ALA A 54 -3.24 -0.79 24.95
N PRO A 55 -3.67 0.35 24.41
CA PRO A 55 -4.62 1.21 25.10
C PRO A 55 -5.99 0.52 25.16
N ALA A 56 -6.73 0.78 26.20
CA ALA A 56 -8.20 0.61 26.23
C ALA A 56 -8.84 1.71 25.36
N ALA A 57 -8.37 1.86 24.12
CA ALA A 57 -8.82 2.91 23.22
C ALA A 57 -10.02 2.41 22.41
N GLU A 58 -10.93 3.34 22.13
CA GLU A 58 -12.05 3.07 21.22
C GLU A 58 -11.53 2.70 19.84
N VAL A 59 -12.07 1.64 19.25
CA VAL A 59 -11.73 1.19 17.91
C VAL A 59 -12.17 2.24 16.89
N MET A 60 -11.21 2.83 16.19
CA MET A 60 -11.46 3.84 15.15
C MET A 60 -12.04 3.21 13.89
N ARG A 61 -11.46 2.08 13.47
CA ARG A 61 -11.85 1.33 12.28
C ARG A 61 -11.43 -0.12 12.42
N ARG A 62 -12.13 -1.02 11.72
CA ARG A 62 -11.75 -2.41 11.58
C ARG A 62 -11.50 -2.71 10.11
N LEU A 63 -10.39 -3.40 9.82
CA LEU A 63 -10.08 -3.97 8.52
C LEU A 63 -10.42 -5.45 8.57
N HIS A 64 -11.18 -5.92 7.60
CA HIS A 64 -11.60 -7.29 7.48
C HIS A 64 -10.74 -8.01 6.46
N PHE A 65 -10.06 -9.07 6.88
CA PHE A 65 -9.23 -9.86 6.00
C PHE A 65 -9.78 -11.27 5.84
N LEU A 66 -9.60 -11.81 4.64
CA LEU A 66 -9.95 -13.18 4.33
C LEU A 66 -8.67 -14.03 4.37
N ARG A 67 -8.72 -15.12 5.14
CA ARG A 67 -7.63 -16.10 5.14
C ARG A 67 -7.53 -16.80 3.80
N GLN A 68 -6.31 -17.17 3.38
CA GLN A 68 -6.09 -17.97 2.18
C GLN A 68 -7.00 -19.18 2.14
N GLN A 69 -7.54 -19.47 0.94
CA GLN A 69 -8.50 -20.57 0.72
C GLN A 69 -7.90 -21.64 -0.22
N ALA A 70 -6.59 -21.68 -0.38
CA ALA A 70 -5.91 -22.60 -1.29
C ALA A 70 -5.67 -23.96 -0.62
N ASP A 71 -5.88 -25.04 -1.37
CA ASP A 71 -5.43 -26.36 -0.93
C ASP A 71 -3.90 -26.40 -0.86
N LYS A 72 -3.37 -26.68 0.31
CA LYS A 72 -1.93 -26.74 0.56
C LYS A 72 -1.50 -28.12 1.09
N PRO A 73 -0.25 -28.50 0.83
CA PRO A 73 0.32 -29.70 1.46
C PRO A 73 0.24 -29.62 2.98
N PRO A 74 0.12 -30.77 3.68
CA PRO A 74 0.10 -30.83 5.14
C PRO A 74 1.29 -30.07 5.76
N GLY A 75 1.01 -29.24 6.79
CA GLY A 75 2.00 -28.47 7.51
C GLY A 75 2.30 -27.09 6.91
N ARG A 76 1.64 -26.69 5.81
CA ARG A 76 1.70 -25.30 5.30
C ARG A 76 0.43 -24.55 5.73
N PRO A 77 0.55 -23.50 6.57
CA PRO A 77 -0.62 -22.73 7.02
C PRO A 77 -1.21 -21.88 5.89
N ASP A 78 -2.50 -21.62 6.00
CA ASP A 78 -3.16 -20.58 5.24
C ASP A 78 -2.96 -19.25 5.95
N PHE A 79 -2.29 -18.32 5.29
CA PHE A 79 -2.00 -17.00 5.85
C PHE A 79 -3.18 -16.05 5.70
N CYS A 80 -3.29 -15.17 6.71
CA CYS A 80 -4.10 -13.97 6.69
C CYS A 80 -3.19 -12.79 7.07
N LEU A 81 -3.44 -11.60 6.55
CA LEU A 81 -2.63 -10.44 6.92
C LEU A 81 -2.67 -10.15 8.43
N ALA A 82 -3.77 -10.48 9.09
CA ALA A 82 -3.90 -10.36 10.54
C ALA A 82 -2.86 -11.20 11.33
N ASP A 83 -2.34 -12.29 10.74
CA ASP A 83 -1.33 -13.14 11.41
C ASP A 83 0.00 -12.42 11.65
N PHE A 84 0.24 -11.30 10.95
CA PHE A 84 1.46 -10.49 11.04
C PHE A 84 1.31 -9.31 12.02
N ILE A 85 0.19 -9.19 12.70
CA ILE A 85 -0.13 -8.14 13.67
C ILE A 85 -0.32 -8.79 15.04
N ALA A 86 0.23 -8.18 16.10
CA ALA A 86 0.10 -8.72 17.46
C ALA A 86 -1.37 -8.87 17.87
N PRO A 87 -1.79 -10.04 18.39
CA PRO A 87 -3.14 -10.24 18.88
C PRO A 87 -3.49 -9.26 20.02
N ARG A 88 -4.73 -8.78 20.04
CA ARG A 88 -5.19 -7.83 21.09
C ARG A 88 -5.04 -8.40 22.50
N GLU A 89 -5.32 -9.69 22.68
CA GLU A 89 -5.19 -10.39 23.96
C GLU A 89 -3.74 -10.52 24.46
N SER A 90 -2.75 -10.31 23.60
CA SER A 90 -1.33 -10.29 24.01
C SER A 90 -0.98 -9.07 24.87
N GLY A 91 -1.80 -8.02 24.84
CA GLY A 91 -1.54 -6.75 25.49
C GLY A 91 -0.39 -5.94 24.85
N VAL A 92 0.19 -6.43 23.76
CA VAL A 92 1.27 -5.74 23.04
C VAL A 92 0.66 -4.81 21.99
N ARG A 93 1.05 -3.54 22.00
CA ARG A 93 0.69 -2.61 20.93
C ARG A 93 1.49 -2.93 19.68
N ASP A 94 0.82 -2.99 18.56
CA ASP A 94 1.43 -3.14 17.25
C ASP A 94 0.92 -2.06 16.29
N TRP A 95 1.35 -2.10 15.05
CA TRP A 95 1.07 -1.09 14.07
C TRP A 95 0.83 -1.70 12.70
N ILE A 96 -0.02 -1.07 11.91
CA ILE A 96 -0.21 -1.38 10.50
C ILE A 96 -0.01 -0.12 9.66
N GLY A 97 0.69 -0.25 8.54
CA GLY A 97 0.77 0.78 7.51
C GLY A 97 -0.13 0.45 6.33
N ALA A 98 -0.63 1.50 5.68
CA ALA A 98 -1.24 1.37 4.37
C ALA A 98 -0.80 2.52 3.48
N PHE A 99 -0.78 2.30 2.17
CA PHE A 99 -0.55 3.35 1.20
C PHE A 99 -1.35 3.12 -0.07
N ALA A 100 -1.58 4.19 -0.81
CA ALA A 100 -2.11 4.15 -2.16
C ALA A 100 -1.20 4.97 -3.08
N VAL A 101 -0.99 4.48 -4.30
CA VAL A 101 -0.14 5.11 -5.32
C VAL A 101 -0.86 5.21 -6.65
N THR A 102 -0.49 6.20 -7.44
CA THR A 102 -0.87 6.33 -8.85
C THR A 102 0.28 6.95 -9.64
N ALA A 103 0.42 6.56 -10.89
CA ALA A 103 1.34 7.17 -11.84
C ALA A 103 0.64 7.59 -13.14
N GLY A 104 -0.70 7.57 -13.16
CA GLY A 104 -1.52 7.84 -14.35
C GLY A 104 -2.16 9.24 -14.40
N LEU A 105 -1.84 10.15 -13.48
CA LEU A 105 -2.46 11.48 -13.49
C LEU A 105 -2.05 12.27 -14.73
N GLY A 106 -3.02 12.62 -15.56
CA GLY A 106 -2.83 13.31 -16.83
C GLY A 106 -2.88 12.41 -18.06
N ILE A 107 -3.03 11.10 -17.89
CA ILE A 107 -3.02 10.12 -18.98
C ILE A 107 -4.12 10.34 -20.02
N ASP A 108 -5.30 10.78 -19.60
CA ASP A 108 -6.50 10.84 -20.44
C ASP A 108 -6.31 11.71 -21.70
N ALA A 109 -5.64 12.84 -21.58
CA ALA A 109 -5.38 13.74 -22.70
C ALA A 109 -4.50 13.10 -23.78
N HIS A 110 -3.53 12.29 -23.37
CA HIS A 110 -2.61 11.59 -24.29
C HIS A 110 -3.26 10.35 -24.90
N VAL A 111 -4.07 9.61 -24.12
CA VAL A 111 -4.88 8.49 -24.62
C VAL A 111 -5.85 8.99 -25.67
N ALA A 112 -6.62 10.04 -25.39
CA ALA A 112 -7.56 10.63 -26.35
C ALA A 112 -6.88 11.10 -27.64
N ARG A 113 -5.66 11.65 -27.55
CA ARG A 113 -4.85 12.03 -28.72
C ARG A 113 -4.50 10.82 -29.61
N PHE A 114 -4.07 9.71 -29.00
CA PHE A 114 -3.73 8.49 -29.74
C PHE A 114 -4.99 7.84 -30.36
N GLU A 115 -6.07 7.78 -29.61
CA GLU A 115 -7.36 7.25 -30.10
C GLU A 115 -7.90 8.07 -31.29
N ALA A 116 -7.82 9.39 -31.23
CA ALA A 116 -8.20 10.27 -32.34
C ALA A 116 -7.33 10.08 -33.59
N ALA A 117 -6.08 9.66 -33.40
CA ALA A 117 -5.14 9.30 -34.49
C ALA A 117 -5.26 7.85 -34.95
N HIS A 118 -6.17 7.05 -34.39
CA HIS A 118 -6.28 5.60 -34.61
C HIS A 118 -4.98 4.84 -34.30
N ASP A 119 -4.21 5.33 -33.31
CA ASP A 119 -2.96 4.72 -32.84
C ASP A 119 -3.21 3.92 -31.56
N ASP A 120 -3.88 2.79 -31.71
CA ASP A 120 -4.21 1.89 -30.59
C ASP A 120 -2.95 1.36 -29.91
N TYR A 121 -1.86 1.15 -30.66
CA TYR A 121 -0.61 0.66 -30.09
C TYR A 121 -0.04 1.64 -29.06
N SER A 122 0.07 2.93 -29.41
CA SER A 122 0.58 3.93 -28.48
C SER A 122 -0.35 4.17 -27.28
N SER A 123 -1.67 4.08 -27.49
CA SER A 123 -2.66 4.14 -26.39
C SER A 123 -2.46 3.01 -25.38
N ILE A 124 -2.36 1.77 -25.85
CA ILE A 124 -2.13 0.59 -24.99
C ILE A 124 -0.76 0.67 -24.32
N LEU A 125 0.29 1.04 -25.05
CA LEU A 125 1.64 1.17 -24.51
C LEU A 125 1.70 2.22 -23.39
N LEU A 126 1.04 3.37 -23.57
CA LEU A 126 1.01 4.42 -22.55
C LEU A 126 0.32 3.93 -21.25
N LYS A 127 -0.82 3.23 -21.38
CA LYS A 127 -1.53 2.64 -20.23
C LYS A 127 -0.64 1.62 -19.52
N ALA A 128 0.01 0.74 -20.26
CA ALA A 128 0.94 -0.26 -19.69
C ALA A 128 2.16 0.39 -18.99
N LEU A 129 2.70 1.47 -19.54
CA LEU A 129 3.78 2.21 -18.89
C LEU A 129 3.31 2.88 -17.60
N ALA A 130 2.12 3.46 -17.55
CA ALA A 130 1.55 4.03 -16.34
C ALA A 130 1.39 2.99 -15.22
N ASP A 131 0.94 1.78 -15.56
CA ASP A 131 0.83 0.67 -14.60
C ASP A 131 2.21 0.26 -14.06
N ARG A 132 3.20 0.09 -14.95
CA ARG A 132 4.58 -0.24 -14.51
C ARG A 132 5.20 0.85 -13.64
N LEU A 133 4.96 2.12 -13.94
CA LEU A 133 5.41 3.24 -13.13
C LEU A 133 4.73 3.28 -11.75
N ALA A 134 3.45 2.92 -11.67
CA ALA A 134 2.74 2.81 -10.39
C ALA A 134 3.32 1.68 -9.52
N GLU A 135 3.63 0.52 -10.11
CA GLU A 135 4.30 -0.58 -9.39
C GLU A 135 5.70 -0.19 -8.91
N ALA A 136 6.49 0.45 -9.75
CA ALA A 136 7.81 0.95 -9.36
C ALA A 136 7.73 1.98 -8.23
N LEU A 137 6.72 2.87 -8.27
CA LEU A 137 6.47 3.83 -7.19
C LEU A 137 6.08 3.10 -5.90
N ALA A 138 5.28 2.03 -5.97
CA ALA A 138 4.91 1.24 -4.80
C ALA A 138 6.13 0.58 -4.14
N GLU A 139 7.07 0.07 -4.93
CA GLU A 139 8.33 -0.48 -4.42
C GLU A 139 9.20 0.60 -3.75
N ALA A 140 9.44 1.70 -4.44
CA ALA A 140 10.23 2.82 -3.92
C ALA A 140 9.60 3.43 -2.64
N LEU A 141 8.26 3.55 -2.62
CA LEU A 141 7.55 4.05 -1.44
C LEU A 141 7.66 3.07 -0.27
N HIS A 142 7.52 1.77 -0.51
CA HIS A 142 7.67 0.76 0.54
C HIS A 142 9.08 0.74 1.13
N GLU A 143 10.13 0.85 0.31
CA GLU A 143 11.48 1.05 0.81
C GLU A 143 11.58 2.28 1.70
N ARG A 144 11.02 3.40 1.24
CA ARG A 144 11.02 4.64 2.02
C ARG A 144 10.24 4.53 3.32
N VAL A 145 9.12 3.79 3.33
CA VAL A 145 8.37 3.49 4.56
C VAL A 145 9.25 2.72 5.55
N ARG A 146 9.93 1.67 5.10
CA ARG A 146 10.78 0.84 5.97
C ARG A 146 11.97 1.61 6.54
N ARG A 147 12.59 2.46 5.72
CA ARG A 147 13.84 3.14 6.07
C ARG A 147 13.64 4.50 6.74
N GLU A 148 12.60 5.25 6.36
CA GLU A 148 12.43 6.64 6.74
C GLU A 148 11.12 6.91 7.48
N LEU A 149 9.96 6.61 6.88
CA LEU A 149 8.66 7.07 7.37
C LEU A 149 8.20 6.29 8.61
N TRP A 150 8.37 4.99 8.62
CA TRP A 150 8.21 4.14 9.79
C TRP A 150 9.56 3.87 10.45
N GLY A 151 10.61 3.68 9.66
CA GLY A 151 11.99 3.65 10.14
C GLY A 151 12.42 2.36 10.85
N TYR A 152 11.66 1.26 10.74
CA TYR A 152 11.99 0.02 11.43
C TYR A 152 13.16 -0.77 10.77
N ALA A 153 13.61 -0.34 9.61
CA ALA A 153 14.73 -0.92 8.86
C ALA A 153 15.64 0.18 8.27
N ALA A 154 16.03 1.16 9.10
CA ALA A 154 16.78 2.35 8.65
C ALA A 154 18.12 2.00 7.98
N ASP A 155 18.75 0.91 8.38
CA ASP A 155 20.03 0.43 7.84
C ASP A 155 19.88 -0.53 6.66
N GLU A 156 18.65 -0.72 6.13
CA GLU A 156 18.41 -1.61 5.00
C GLU A 156 19.18 -1.13 3.76
N ALA A 157 19.91 -2.04 3.14
CA ALA A 157 20.66 -1.80 1.91
C ALA A 157 20.49 -3.00 0.98
N LEU A 158 19.33 -3.08 0.30
CA LEU A 158 19.01 -4.15 -0.62
C LEU A 158 19.29 -3.72 -2.05
N ASP A 159 19.87 -4.63 -2.83
CA ASP A 159 19.96 -4.43 -4.26
C ASP A 159 18.61 -4.69 -4.98
N PRO A 160 18.45 -4.34 -6.26
CA PRO A 160 17.21 -4.54 -6.96
C PRO A 160 16.73 -5.99 -7.00
N GLN A 161 17.65 -6.96 -7.05
CA GLN A 161 17.27 -8.38 -7.07
C GLN A 161 16.71 -8.81 -5.71
N ALA A 162 17.34 -8.40 -4.61
CA ALA A 162 16.86 -8.68 -3.27
C ALA A 162 15.48 -8.03 -3.00
N LEU A 163 15.17 -6.87 -3.59
CA LEU A 163 13.85 -6.26 -3.52
C LEU A 163 12.81 -7.10 -4.28
N ILE A 164 13.14 -7.58 -5.48
CA ILE A 164 12.28 -8.47 -6.27
C ILE A 164 12.01 -9.79 -5.53
N ASP A 165 13.03 -10.32 -4.86
CA ASP A 165 12.96 -11.54 -4.06
C ASP A 165 12.30 -11.33 -2.67
N GLU A 166 11.73 -10.14 -2.43
CA GLU A 166 11.08 -9.74 -1.16
C GLU A 166 11.99 -9.94 0.06
N GLY A 167 13.30 -9.73 -0.09
CA GLY A 167 14.32 -9.92 0.96
C GLY A 167 14.27 -8.88 2.09
N TYR A 168 13.31 -7.98 2.08
CA TYR A 168 13.10 -6.96 3.10
C TYR A 168 12.35 -7.50 4.33
N ARG A 169 12.47 -6.80 5.45
CA ARG A 169 11.71 -7.11 6.67
C ARG A 169 10.27 -6.63 6.53
N GLY A 170 9.32 -7.52 6.86
CA GLY A 170 7.89 -7.22 6.84
C GLY A 170 7.19 -7.80 5.60
N VAL A 171 5.91 -7.51 5.46
CA VAL A 171 5.06 -7.96 4.35
C VAL A 171 4.31 -6.77 3.76
N ARG A 172 4.06 -6.80 2.46
CA ARG A 172 3.31 -5.76 1.74
C ARG A 172 2.36 -6.39 0.72
N PRO A 173 1.33 -7.11 1.16
CA PRO A 173 0.32 -7.59 0.23
C PRO A 173 -0.57 -6.44 -0.23
N ALA A 174 -1.03 -6.52 -1.47
CA ALA A 174 -2.13 -5.70 -1.95
C ALA A 174 -3.45 -6.49 -1.85
N PRO A 175 -4.63 -5.84 -1.73
CA PRO A 175 -5.91 -6.52 -1.84
C PRO A 175 -6.03 -7.28 -3.17
N GLY A 176 -6.33 -8.58 -3.10
CA GLY A 176 -6.33 -9.52 -4.22
C GLY A 176 -5.14 -10.48 -4.23
N TYR A 177 -4.11 -10.26 -3.41
CA TYR A 177 -2.99 -11.19 -3.25
C TYR A 177 -3.25 -12.25 -2.17
N PRO A 178 -2.50 -13.37 -2.16
CA PRO A 178 -2.82 -14.54 -1.32
C PRO A 178 -3.00 -14.27 0.17
N ALA A 179 -2.27 -13.33 0.78
CA ALA A 179 -2.44 -13.01 2.20
C ALA A 179 -3.57 -11.99 2.48
N CYS A 180 -4.14 -11.40 1.44
CA CYS A 180 -5.23 -10.43 1.50
C CYS A 180 -6.12 -10.57 0.25
N PRO A 181 -6.79 -11.75 0.05
CA PRO A 181 -7.45 -12.07 -1.21
C PRO A 181 -8.70 -11.24 -1.53
N ASP A 182 -9.29 -10.59 -0.54
CA ASP A 182 -10.51 -9.80 -0.72
C ASP A 182 -10.19 -8.37 -1.21
N HIS A 183 -10.93 -7.93 -2.23
CA HIS A 183 -10.83 -6.58 -2.78
C HIS A 183 -11.72 -5.55 -2.08
N THR A 184 -12.68 -5.98 -1.26
CA THR A 184 -13.69 -5.08 -0.66
C THR A 184 -13.07 -4.03 0.27
N GLU A 185 -11.96 -4.35 0.92
CA GLU A 185 -11.25 -3.43 1.82
C GLU A 185 -10.58 -2.25 1.10
N LYS A 186 -10.50 -2.24 -0.23
CA LYS A 186 -10.01 -1.07 -0.99
C LYS A 186 -10.79 0.20 -0.65
N GLY A 187 -12.13 0.09 -0.50
CA GLY A 187 -12.96 1.23 -0.10
C GLY A 187 -12.62 1.78 1.27
N THR A 188 -12.40 0.89 2.24
CA THR A 188 -12.00 1.26 3.61
C THR A 188 -10.62 1.91 3.62
N LEU A 189 -9.65 1.35 2.89
CA LEU A 189 -8.30 1.90 2.77
C LEU A 189 -8.29 3.29 2.10
N PHE A 190 -9.06 3.47 1.04
CA PHE A 190 -9.20 4.76 0.37
C PHE A 190 -9.79 5.83 1.28
N ALA A 191 -10.79 5.47 2.09
CA ALA A 191 -11.39 6.38 3.07
C ALA A 191 -10.40 6.72 4.21
N LEU A 192 -9.66 5.72 4.74
CA LEU A 192 -8.66 5.93 5.78
C LEU A 192 -7.51 6.84 5.34
N LEU A 193 -7.08 6.71 4.09
CA LEU A 193 -6.01 7.49 3.49
C LEU A 193 -6.47 8.83 2.95
N ASP A 194 -7.79 9.08 2.85
CA ASP A 194 -8.36 10.16 2.04
C ASP A 194 -7.65 10.24 0.69
N ALA A 195 -7.57 9.11 0.00
CA ALA A 195 -6.84 8.99 -1.26
C ALA A 195 -7.34 9.94 -2.35
N PRO A 196 -8.65 10.24 -2.47
CA PRO A 196 -9.13 11.26 -3.38
C PRO A 196 -8.61 12.66 -3.04
N GLY A 197 -8.71 13.09 -1.78
CA GLY A 197 -8.26 14.41 -1.35
C GLY A 197 -6.73 14.58 -1.41
N ASN A 198 -6.00 13.60 -0.91
CA ASN A 198 -4.54 13.68 -0.79
C ASN A 198 -3.79 13.40 -2.10
N ALA A 199 -4.31 12.51 -2.93
CA ALA A 199 -3.59 12.08 -4.13
C ALA A 199 -4.39 12.17 -5.43
N GLY A 200 -5.68 12.55 -5.39
CA GLY A 200 -6.52 12.67 -6.58
C GLY A 200 -6.86 11.31 -7.21
N MET A 201 -6.83 10.25 -6.42
CA MET A 201 -7.16 8.90 -6.86
C MET A 201 -8.64 8.60 -6.65
N ALA A 202 -9.24 7.82 -7.54
CA ALA A 202 -10.57 7.26 -7.37
C ALA A 202 -10.54 5.76 -7.63
N LEU A 203 -11.39 5.01 -6.92
CA LEU A 203 -11.63 3.62 -7.26
C LEU A 203 -12.52 3.58 -8.50
N THR A 204 -12.17 2.74 -9.45
CA THR A 204 -12.99 2.45 -10.62
C THR A 204 -13.79 1.18 -10.36
N GLU A 205 -15.00 1.12 -10.92
CA GLU A 205 -15.75 -0.12 -11.01
C GLU A 205 -15.07 -1.00 -12.08
N SER A 206 -14.46 -2.09 -11.67
CA SER A 206 -13.81 -3.06 -12.57
C SER A 206 -14.41 -4.44 -12.36
#